data_10761bea4515f92909f96bd48330fefd
#
_entry.id   10761bea4515f92909f96bd48330fefd
#
_cell.length_a   1.000
_cell.length_b   1.000
_cell.length_c   1.000
_cell.angle_alpha   90.00
_cell.angle_beta   90.00
_cell.angle_gamma   90.00
#
_symmetry.space_group_name_H-M   'P 1'
#
loop_
_entity.id
_entity.type
_entity.pdbx_description
1 polymer ?
#
loop_
_entity_poly.entity_id
_entity_poly.type
_entity_poly.pdbx_seq_one_letter_code
_entity_poly.pdbx_strand_id
1 'polypeptide(L)'
;MPHVDSATLLADLDPEQEAAVRATSGPVAIHAGAGSGKTRVISRRTAYAIATGVVPADQVLVVTFTEKAAKEMVERLRSLGLPGVTARTFHAHALSQLRHFWPAWHGGAPLPELLDSKLPMIGRLARQLPGHYRFTPSKDLADEIEWAKARRIAPHDYERAAEAAGREAPIPVDLFIRIFGDYERAKARAGRIDFDDLLVETVTLLEADPDATATVRARKRWFSVDEYQDTNPLQQRLLELWLGDRDDLCVVGDDYQSIYGFTGATPAHLLRFR
;
A
#
# COMPACT_ATOMS: atom_id res chain seq x y z
N MET A 1 -13.22 -17.24 -23.41
CA MET A 1 -13.03 -15.83 -23.06
C MET A 1 -13.26 -15.01 -24.29
N PRO A 2 -13.99 -13.88 -24.28
CA PRO A 2 -14.03 -13.00 -25.44
C PRO A 2 -12.60 -12.61 -25.79
N HIS A 3 -12.23 -12.80 -27.03
CA HIS A 3 -10.90 -12.48 -27.53
C HIS A 3 -10.83 -10.95 -27.62
N VAL A 4 -10.17 -10.31 -26.65
CA VAL A 4 -9.89 -8.87 -26.71
C VAL A 4 -8.83 -8.71 -27.80
N ASP A 5 -9.17 -7.98 -28.88
CA ASP A 5 -8.20 -7.73 -29.96
C ASP A 5 -7.11 -6.77 -29.46
N SER A 6 -5.87 -7.25 -29.48
CA SER A 6 -4.71 -6.47 -29.04
C SER A 6 -4.50 -5.17 -29.85
N ALA A 7 -4.91 -5.16 -31.11
CA ALA A 7 -4.84 -3.95 -31.94
C ALA A 7 -5.81 -2.85 -31.44
N THR A 8 -7.02 -3.23 -31.02
CA THR A 8 -8.01 -2.30 -30.42
C THR A 8 -7.49 -1.67 -29.12
N LEU A 9 -6.68 -2.41 -28.35
CA LEU A 9 -6.09 -1.89 -27.10
C LEU A 9 -5.04 -0.80 -27.34
N LEU A 10 -4.47 -0.75 -28.51
CA LEU A 10 -3.46 0.26 -28.91
C LEU A 10 -4.06 1.45 -29.65
N ALA A 11 -5.31 1.36 -30.08
CA ALA A 11 -5.98 2.44 -30.79
C ALA A 11 -6.07 3.72 -29.93
N ASP A 12 -5.91 4.88 -30.57
CA ASP A 12 -5.99 6.21 -29.94
C ASP A 12 -4.97 6.46 -28.80
N LEU A 13 -3.88 5.71 -28.75
CA LEU A 13 -2.73 5.99 -27.91
C LEU A 13 -1.74 6.86 -28.67
N ASP A 14 -1.10 7.80 -27.95
CA ASP A 14 0.10 8.42 -28.48
C ASP A 14 1.30 7.44 -28.48
N PRO A 15 2.41 7.75 -29.17
CA PRO A 15 3.53 6.81 -29.28
C PRO A 15 4.15 6.42 -27.94
N GLU A 16 4.17 7.32 -26.96
CA GLU A 16 4.74 7.06 -25.62
C GLU A 16 3.81 6.16 -24.81
N GLN A 17 2.51 6.40 -24.86
CA GLN A 17 1.49 5.56 -24.25
C GLN A 17 1.49 4.17 -24.88
N GLU A 18 1.60 4.06 -26.21
CA GLU A 18 1.68 2.78 -26.91
C GLU A 18 2.93 1.99 -26.49
N ALA A 19 4.08 2.65 -26.42
CA ALA A 19 5.31 2.02 -25.94
C ALA A 19 5.17 1.47 -24.51
N ALA A 20 4.57 2.25 -23.61
CA ALA A 20 4.30 1.85 -22.25
C ALA A 20 3.32 0.66 -22.15
N VAL A 21 2.29 0.62 -23.02
CA VAL A 21 1.33 -0.50 -23.07
C VAL A 21 1.99 -1.78 -23.59
N ARG A 22 2.88 -1.68 -24.57
CA ARG A 22 3.61 -2.85 -25.14
C ARG A 22 4.69 -3.39 -24.22
N ALA A 23 5.22 -2.59 -23.29
CA ALA A 23 6.24 -3.01 -22.32
C ALA A 23 5.62 -3.91 -21.23
N THR A 24 5.33 -5.17 -21.54
CA THR A 24 4.59 -6.10 -20.68
C THR A 24 5.45 -6.96 -19.76
N SER A 25 6.76 -6.99 -19.95
CA SER A 25 7.71 -7.81 -19.18
C SER A 25 8.80 -6.96 -18.55
N GLY A 26 9.33 -7.41 -17.42
CA GLY A 26 10.37 -6.73 -16.65
C GLY A 26 9.89 -5.51 -15.89
N PRO A 27 10.81 -4.81 -15.17
CA PRO A 27 10.47 -3.62 -14.41
C PRO A 27 10.19 -2.45 -15.37
N VAL A 28 9.05 -1.78 -15.17
CA VAL A 28 8.62 -0.63 -15.97
C VAL A 28 8.24 0.53 -15.05
N ALA A 29 8.86 1.69 -15.25
CA ALA A 29 8.44 2.93 -14.60
C ALA A 29 7.82 3.88 -15.63
N ILE A 30 6.63 4.37 -15.34
CA ILE A 30 5.90 5.34 -16.15
C ILE A 30 5.78 6.63 -15.35
N HIS A 31 6.54 7.63 -15.76
CA HIS A 31 6.45 8.99 -15.25
C HIS A 31 5.42 9.76 -16.05
N ALA A 32 4.34 10.18 -15.44
CA ALA A 32 3.22 10.76 -16.16
C ALA A 32 2.47 11.78 -15.31
N GLY A 33 2.40 13.03 -15.79
CA GLY A 33 1.75 14.15 -15.11
C GLY A 33 0.23 14.01 -14.99
N ALA A 34 -0.38 14.99 -14.32
CA ALA A 34 -1.84 15.08 -14.24
C ALA A 34 -2.48 15.16 -15.63
N GLY A 35 -3.54 14.40 -15.86
CA GLY A 35 -4.27 14.40 -17.13
C GLY A 35 -3.60 13.67 -18.29
N SER A 36 -2.38 13.14 -18.14
CA SER A 36 -1.65 12.40 -19.19
C SER A 36 -2.24 11.02 -19.53
N GLY A 37 -3.30 10.60 -18.84
CA GLY A 37 -3.92 9.30 -19.11
C GLY A 37 -3.30 8.13 -18.38
N LYS A 38 -2.62 8.32 -17.24
CA LYS A 38 -2.02 7.24 -16.38
C LYS A 38 -2.92 6.02 -16.25
N THR A 39 -4.14 6.20 -15.78
CA THR A 39 -5.10 5.11 -15.56
C THR A 39 -5.50 4.40 -16.86
N ARG A 40 -5.55 5.14 -18.00
CA ARG A 40 -5.80 4.58 -19.33
C ARG A 40 -4.64 3.66 -19.73
N VAL A 41 -3.41 4.09 -19.53
CA VAL A 41 -2.20 3.32 -19.85
C VAL A 41 -2.15 2.05 -19.01
N ILE A 42 -2.32 2.14 -17.67
CA ILE A 42 -2.32 0.98 -16.77
C ILE A 42 -3.38 -0.05 -17.20
N SER A 43 -4.62 0.40 -17.44
CA SER A 43 -5.70 -0.51 -17.81
C SER A 43 -5.48 -1.20 -19.16
N ARG A 44 -5.01 -0.45 -20.17
CA ARG A 44 -4.69 -0.99 -21.49
C ARG A 44 -3.46 -1.88 -21.49
N ARG A 45 -2.40 -1.54 -20.72
CA ARG A 45 -1.23 -2.39 -20.52
C ARG A 45 -1.62 -3.74 -19.89
N THR A 46 -2.44 -3.68 -18.86
CA THR A 46 -2.97 -4.89 -18.21
C THR A 46 -3.77 -5.74 -19.19
N ALA A 47 -4.66 -5.12 -19.96
CA ALA A 47 -5.45 -5.81 -20.97
C ALA A 47 -4.58 -6.40 -22.08
N TYR A 48 -3.56 -5.66 -22.51
CA TYR A 48 -2.64 -6.11 -23.57
C TYR A 48 -1.78 -7.29 -23.12
N ALA A 49 -1.24 -7.27 -21.89
CA ALA A 49 -0.48 -8.39 -21.33
C ALA A 49 -1.30 -9.69 -21.26
N ILE A 50 -2.58 -9.58 -20.91
CA ILE A 50 -3.49 -10.73 -20.86
C ILE A 50 -3.87 -11.19 -22.27
N ALA A 51 -4.22 -10.28 -23.18
CA ALA A 51 -4.61 -10.60 -24.55
C ALA A 51 -3.47 -11.25 -25.34
N THR A 52 -2.23 -10.88 -25.08
CA THR A 52 -1.03 -11.44 -25.71
C THR A 52 -0.49 -12.69 -25.00
N GLY A 53 -1.14 -13.15 -23.92
CA GLY A 53 -0.78 -14.39 -23.23
C GLY A 53 0.44 -14.27 -22.30
N VAL A 54 0.91 -13.05 -22.00
CA VAL A 54 2.04 -12.83 -21.07
C VAL A 54 1.69 -13.29 -19.65
N VAL A 55 0.45 -13.03 -19.22
CA VAL A 55 -0.03 -13.41 -17.89
C VAL A 55 -1.52 -13.77 -17.90
N PRO A 56 -1.96 -14.79 -17.14
CA PRO A 56 -3.38 -15.05 -16.91
C PRO A 56 -4.02 -13.94 -16.07
N ALA A 57 -5.29 -13.62 -16.35
CA ALA A 57 -6.02 -12.53 -15.67
C ALA A 57 -6.10 -12.68 -14.15
N ASP A 58 -6.21 -13.89 -13.64
CA ASP A 58 -6.29 -14.21 -12.20
C ASP A 58 -4.94 -14.04 -11.48
N GLN A 59 -3.84 -14.01 -12.21
CA GLN A 59 -2.48 -13.78 -11.67
C GLN A 59 -2.05 -12.30 -11.69
N VAL A 60 -2.88 -11.42 -12.21
CA VAL A 60 -2.64 -9.97 -12.19
C VAL A 60 -3.12 -9.35 -10.90
N LEU A 61 -2.35 -8.40 -10.35
CA LEU A 61 -2.77 -7.48 -9.30
C LEU A 61 -2.48 -6.04 -9.70
N VAL A 62 -3.52 -5.24 -9.82
CA VAL A 62 -3.39 -3.79 -9.94
C VAL A 62 -3.59 -3.18 -8.55
N VAL A 63 -2.58 -2.46 -8.06
CA VAL A 63 -2.61 -1.78 -6.77
C VAL A 63 -2.88 -0.30 -7.00
N THR A 64 -3.84 0.24 -6.25
CA THR A 64 -4.20 1.65 -6.28
C THR A 64 -4.14 2.24 -4.88
N PHE A 65 -4.11 3.57 -4.77
CA PHE A 65 -4.00 4.24 -3.48
C PHE A 65 -5.34 4.32 -2.73
N THR A 66 -6.46 4.45 -3.45
CA THR A 66 -7.78 4.60 -2.85
C THR A 66 -8.77 3.51 -3.31
N GLU A 67 -9.74 3.18 -2.45
CA GLU A 67 -10.82 2.25 -2.78
C GLU A 67 -11.65 2.72 -3.98
N LYS A 68 -11.80 4.04 -4.14
CA LYS A 68 -12.49 4.63 -5.29
C LYS A 68 -11.74 4.32 -6.58
N ALA A 69 -10.41 4.59 -6.61
CA ALA A 69 -9.57 4.30 -7.78
C ALA A 69 -9.54 2.79 -8.08
N ALA A 70 -9.53 1.92 -7.06
CA ALA A 70 -9.60 0.48 -7.26
C ALA A 70 -10.90 0.06 -7.95
N LYS A 71 -12.05 0.59 -7.52
CA LYS A 71 -13.36 0.32 -8.14
C LYS A 71 -13.40 0.81 -9.60
N GLU A 72 -12.96 2.04 -9.84
CA GLU A 72 -12.88 2.61 -11.20
C GLU A 72 -11.97 1.77 -12.12
N MET A 73 -10.85 1.26 -11.59
CA MET A 73 -9.95 0.38 -12.33
C MET A 73 -10.64 -0.95 -12.68
N VAL A 74 -11.35 -1.58 -11.73
CA VAL A 74 -12.10 -2.81 -11.98
C VAL A 74 -13.17 -2.60 -13.06
N GLU A 75 -13.91 -1.50 -13.00
CA GLU A 75 -14.94 -1.17 -14.01
C GLU A 75 -14.32 -0.96 -15.39
N ARG A 76 -13.20 -0.25 -15.46
CA ARG A 76 -12.46 -0.03 -16.71
C ARG A 76 -11.92 -1.33 -17.29
N LEU A 77 -11.33 -2.20 -16.48
CA LEU A 77 -10.84 -3.51 -16.93
C LEU A 77 -11.99 -4.40 -17.40
N ARG A 78 -13.13 -4.34 -16.72
CA ARG A 78 -14.35 -5.05 -17.13
C ARG A 78 -14.87 -4.55 -18.50
N SER A 79 -14.87 -3.23 -18.73
CA SER A 79 -15.27 -2.66 -20.03
C SER A 79 -14.32 -3.04 -21.18
N LEU A 80 -13.06 -3.37 -20.84
CA LEU A 80 -12.08 -3.94 -21.78
C LEU A 80 -12.19 -5.46 -21.92
N GLY A 81 -13.24 -6.10 -21.39
CA GLY A 81 -13.49 -7.53 -21.50
C GLY A 81 -12.76 -8.41 -20.49
N LEU A 82 -12.24 -7.86 -19.39
CA LEU A 82 -11.43 -8.53 -18.37
C LEU A 82 -12.09 -8.52 -16.97
N PRO A 83 -13.20 -9.24 -16.75
CA PRO A 83 -13.91 -9.20 -15.48
C PRO A 83 -13.17 -9.90 -14.32
N GLY A 84 -12.12 -10.69 -14.60
CA GLY A 84 -11.40 -11.50 -13.61
C GLY A 84 -10.16 -10.84 -13.00
N VAL A 85 -9.77 -9.64 -13.48
CA VAL A 85 -8.58 -8.94 -12.97
C VAL A 85 -8.85 -8.35 -11.59
N THR A 86 -7.89 -8.51 -10.68
CA THR A 86 -7.96 -7.95 -9.34
C THR A 86 -7.35 -6.54 -9.32
N ALA A 87 -8.13 -5.54 -8.89
CA ALA A 87 -7.59 -4.23 -8.51
C ALA A 87 -8.00 -3.91 -7.07
N ARG A 88 -7.04 -3.54 -6.22
CA ARG A 88 -7.23 -3.30 -4.78
C ARG A 88 -6.23 -2.28 -4.25
N THR A 89 -6.52 -1.70 -3.08
CA THR A 89 -5.52 -0.97 -2.30
C THR A 89 -4.55 -1.93 -1.61
N PHE A 90 -3.37 -1.43 -1.19
CA PHE A 90 -2.44 -2.20 -0.34
C PHE A 90 -3.16 -2.78 0.89
N HIS A 91 -3.92 -1.94 1.61
CA HIS A 91 -4.63 -2.35 2.83
C HIS A 91 -5.71 -3.41 2.56
N ALA A 92 -6.50 -3.26 1.50
CA ALA A 92 -7.53 -4.24 1.16
C ALA A 92 -6.92 -5.60 0.78
N HIS A 93 -5.77 -5.60 0.08
CA HIS A 93 -5.08 -6.83 -0.27
C HIS A 93 -4.43 -7.47 0.96
N ALA A 94 -3.77 -6.69 1.81
CA ALA A 94 -3.21 -7.13 3.09
C ALA A 94 -4.29 -7.74 4.01
N LEU A 95 -5.43 -7.07 4.18
CA LEU A 95 -6.56 -7.60 4.96
C LEU A 95 -7.05 -8.95 4.43
N SER A 96 -7.10 -9.11 3.11
CA SER A 96 -7.49 -10.39 2.49
C SER A 96 -6.50 -11.52 2.81
N GLN A 97 -5.21 -11.21 2.88
CA GLN A 97 -4.17 -12.16 3.26
C GLN A 97 -4.24 -12.50 4.76
N LEU A 98 -4.36 -11.48 5.62
CA LEU A 98 -4.50 -11.70 7.06
C LEU A 98 -5.74 -12.55 7.38
N ARG A 99 -6.89 -12.28 6.78
CA ARG A 99 -8.10 -13.11 6.99
C ARG A 99 -7.89 -14.58 6.62
N HIS A 100 -7.02 -14.86 5.66
CA HIS A 100 -6.73 -16.22 5.21
C HIS A 100 -5.73 -16.94 6.12
N PHE A 101 -4.64 -16.27 6.50
CA PHE A 101 -3.53 -16.90 7.21
C PHE A 101 -3.60 -16.73 8.74
N TRP A 102 -4.28 -15.69 9.23
CA TRP A 102 -4.32 -15.35 10.66
C TRP A 102 -4.73 -16.51 11.58
N PRO A 103 -5.81 -17.26 11.29
CA PRO A 103 -6.20 -18.36 12.17
C PRO A 103 -5.10 -19.42 12.33
N ALA A 104 -4.44 -19.77 11.24
CA ALA A 104 -3.34 -20.75 11.28
C ALA A 104 -2.13 -20.20 12.05
N TRP A 105 -1.82 -18.93 11.86
CA TRP A 105 -0.68 -18.26 12.50
C TRP A 105 -0.90 -17.99 13.98
N HIS A 106 -2.15 -17.80 14.42
CA HIS A 106 -2.53 -17.48 15.80
C HIS A 106 -3.32 -18.60 16.50
N GLY A 107 -3.02 -19.87 16.20
CA GLY A 107 -3.60 -21.02 16.92
C GLY A 107 -5.13 -21.12 16.85
N GLY A 108 -5.73 -20.68 15.77
CA GLY A 108 -7.18 -20.69 15.54
C GLY A 108 -7.91 -19.41 15.99
N ALA A 109 -7.21 -18.44 16.55
CA ALA A 109 -7.83 -17.16 16.94
C ALA A 109 -8.33 -16.38 15.73
N PRO A 110 -9.50 -15.70 15.83
CA PRO A 110 -9.98 -14.83 14.75
C PRO A 110 -9.11 -13.57 14.64
N LEU A 111 -9.06 -13.00 13.42
CA LEU A 111 -8.42 -11.70 13.21
C LEU A 111 -9.11 -10.65 14.11
N PRO A 112 -8.36 -9.83 14.85
CA PRO A 112 -8.94 -8.77 15.68
C PRO A 112 -9.79 -7.82 14.85
N GLU A 113 -10.78 -7.19 15.48
CA GLU A 113 -11.63 -6.23 14.79
C GLU A 113 -10.87 -4.95 14.44
N LEU A 114 -11.11 -4.46 13.22
CA LEU A 114 -10.50 -3.23 12.75
C LEU A 114 -11.12 -2.01 13.45
N LEU A 115 -10.28 -1.06 13.88
CA LEU A 115 -10.73 0.26 14.34
C LEU A 115 -11.18 1.09 13.13
N ASP A 116 -12.39 1.63 13.20
CA ASP A 116 -12.89 2.58 12.18
C ASP A 116 -12.03 3.87 12.14
N SER A 117 -11.57 4.30 13.31
CA SER A 117 -10.69 5.47 13.46
C SER A 117 -9.84 5.38 14.72
N LYS A 118 -8.55 5.70 14.60
CA LYS A 118 -7.61 5.81 15.72
C LYS A 118 -7.82 7.11 16.54
N LEU A 119 -8.41 8.15 15.91
CA LEU A 119 -8.51 9.51 16.51
C LEU A 119 -9.25 9.57 17.84
N PRO A 120 -10.41 8.88 18.06
CA PRO A 120 -11.08 8.94 19.36
C PRO A 120 -10.26 8.33 20.50
N MET A 121 -9.47 7.28 20.22
CA MET A 121 -8.61 6.64 21.21
C MET A 121 -7.43 7.55 21.55
N ILE A 122 -6.72 8.06 20.54
CA ILE A 122 -5.61 9.02 20.71
C ILE A 122 -6.07 10.28 21.42
N GLY A 123 -7.24 10.81 21.07
CA GLY A 123 -7.80 12.01 21.72
C GLY A 123 -8.12 11.82 23.20
N ARG A 124 -8.52 10.63 23.63
CA ARG A 124 -8.69 10.31 25.07
C ARG A 124 -7.35 10.30 25.80
N LEU A 125 -6.31 9.75 25.18
CA LEU A 125 -4.96 9.73 25.75
C LEU A 125 -4.33 11.12 25.78
N ALA A 126 -4.48 11.91 24.72
CA ALA A 126 -3.96 13.27 24.64
C ALA A 126 -4.51 14.18 25.76
N ARG A 127 -5.79 14.03 26.11
CA ARG A 127 -6.39 14.79 27.23
C ARG A 127 -5.72 14.55 28.60
N GLN A 128 -4.96 13.48 28.74
CA GLN A 128 -4.21 13.14 29.98
C GLN A 128 -2.80 13.74 29.99
N LEU A 129 -2.39 14.39 28.91
CA LEU A 129 -1.11 15.08 28.85
C LEU A 129 -1.05 16.29 29.77
N PRO A 130 0.15 16.63 30.30
CA PRO A 130 0.32 17.78 31.17
C PRO A 130 0.20 19.11 30.41
N GLY A 131 -0.21 20.15 31.12
CA GLY A 131 -0.20 21.54 30.64
C GLY A 131 -0.98 21.75 29.35
N HIS A 132 -0.39 22.48 28.42
CA HIS A 132 -0.99 22.82 27.12
C HIS A 132 -0.96 21.68 26.13
N TYR A 133 -0.12 20.66 26.30
CA TYR A 133 -0.02 19.50 25.39
C TYR A 133 -1.32 18.69 25.31
N ARG A 134 -2.20 18.77 26.31
CA ARG A 134 -3.54 18.15 26.26
C ARG A 134 -4.45 18.72 25.17
N PHE A 135 -4.09 19.85 24.57
CA PHE A 135 -4.82 20.47 23.46
C PHE A 135 -4.19 20.17 22.09
N THR A 136 -3.10 19.38 22.04
CA THR A 136 -2.52 18.94 20.77
C THR A 136 -3.58 18.22 19.93
N PRO A 137 -3.75 18.58 18.67
CA PRO A 137 -4.70 17.91 17.80
C PRO A 137 -4.42 16.41 17.73
N SER A 138 -5.46 15.60 17.91
CA SER A 138 -5.31 14.13 17.84
C SER A 138 -4.81 13.67 16.47
N LYS A 139 -5.07 14.46 15.42
CA LYS A 139 -4.60 14.19 14.07
C LYS A 139 -3.07 14.27 13.99
N ASP A 140 -2.45 15.27 14.57
CA ASP A 140 -0.98 15.44 14.52
C ASP A 140 -0.27 14.27 15.22
N LEU A 141 -0.83 13.81 16.36
CA LEU A 141 -0.35 12.63 17.06
C LEU A 141 -0.57 11.35 16.25
N ALA A 142 -1.70 11.25 15.57
CA ALA A 142 -2.04 10.10 14.73
C ALA A 142 -1.13 10.02 13.49
N ASP A 143 -0.89 11.13 12.82
CA ASP A 143 -0.01 11.23 11.66
C ASP A 143 1.43 10.84 12.03
N GLU A 144 1.88 11.22 13.24
CA GLU A 144 3.22 10.86 13.73
C GLU A 144 3.33 9.38 14.09
N ILE A 145 2.28 8.79 14.69
CA ILE A 145 2.21 7.33 14.92
C ILE A 145 2.21 6.59 13.58
N GLU A 146 1.47 7.07 12.58
CA GLU A 146 1.45 6.48 11.24
C GLU A 146 2.83 6.52 10.57
N TRP A 147 3.54 7.65 10.67
CA TRP A 147 4.91 7.76 10.19
C TRP A 147 5.85 6.75 10.84
N ALA A 148 5.74 6.56 12.16
CA ALA A 148 6.54 5.57 12.89
C ALA A 148 6.19 4.14 12.46
N LYS A 149 4.91 3.80 12.39
CA LYS A 149 4.44 2.46 11.99
C LYS A 149 4.79 2.14 10.54
N ALA A 150 4.70 3.11 9.63
CA ALA A 150 5.13 2.96 8.24
C ALA A 150 6.62 2.60 8.09
N ARG A 151 7.42 2.79 9.15
CA ARG A 151 8.83 2.41 9.24
C ARG A 151 9.10 1.27 10.21
N ARG A 152 8.04 0.67 10.75
CA ARG A 152 8.12 -0.39 11.77
C ARG A 152 8.89 0.06 13.02
N ILE A 153 8.80 1.33 13.38
CA ILE A 153 9.44 1.91 14.56
C ILE A 153 8.53 1.64 15.76
N ALA A 154 9.04 0.90 16.75
CA ALA A 154 8.36 0.70 18.01
C ALA A 154 8.41 1.97 18.88
N PRO A 155 7.48 2.16 19.85
CA PRO A 155 7.49 3.35 20.71
C PRO A 155 8.83 3.63 21.38
N HIS A 156 9.54 2.59 21.85
CA HIS A 156 10.84 2.74 22.54
C HIS A 156 12.01 3.08 21.61
N ASP A 157 11.87 2.86 20.30
CA ASP A 157 12.88 3.19 19.29
C ASP A 157 12.63 4.56 18.65
N TYR A 158 11.51 5.21 18.98
CA TYR A 158 11.05 6.40 18.27
C TYR A 158 12.05 7.55 18.33
N GLU A 159 12.58 7.88 19.50
CA GLU A 159 13.53 9.00 19.69
C GLU A 159 14.71 8.90 18.73
N ARG A 160 15.41 7.77 18.77
CA ARG A 160 16.56 7.50 17.90
C ARG A 160 16.21 7.58 16.42
N ALA A 161 15.03 7.05 16.04
CA ALA A 161 14.60 7.03 14.65
C ALA A 161 14.19 8.42 14.15
N ALA A 162 13.51 9.21 14.99
CA ALA A 162 13.12 10.57 14.68
C ALA A 162 14.36 11.48 14.53
N GLU A 163 15.33 11.39 15.45
CA GLU A 163 16.62 12.10 15.34
C GLU A 163 17.35 11.77 14.04
N ALA A 164 17.47 10.47 13.72
CA ALA A 164 18.13 10.03 12.48
C ALA A 164 17.41 10.52 11.21
N ALA A 165 16.11 10.75 11.28
CA ALA A 165 15.30 11.26 10.18
C ALA A 165 15.21 12.80 10.15
N GLY A 166 15.78 13.50 11.14
CA GLY A 166 15.63 14.96 11.30
C GLY A 166 14.16 15.38 11.50
N ARG A 167 13.38 14.53 12.19
CA ARG A 167 11.94 14.72 12.36
C ARG A 167 11.63 15.25 13.75
N GLU A 168 10.78 16.26 13.81
CA GLU A 168 10.30 16.83 15.06
C GLU A 168 8.93 16.23 15.43
N ALA A 169 8.81 15.72 16.65
CA ALA A 169 7.55 15.25 17.20
C ALA A 169 6.60 16.43 17.50
N PRO A 170 5.27 16.26 17.40
CA PRO A 170 4.30 17.33 17.67
C PRO A 170 4.23 17.76 19.14
N ILE A 171 4.83 16.99 20.04
CA ILE A 171 4.95 17.22 21.48
C ILE A 171 6.33 16.72 21.94
N PRO A 172 6.81 17.06 23.17
CA PRO A 172 8.05 16.49 23.71
C PRO A 172 8.14 14.98 23.50
N VAL A 173 9.31 14.53 23.09
CA VAL A 173 9.54 13.15 22.61
C VAL A 173 9.15 12.10 23.68
N ASP A 174 9.46 12.35 24.94
CA ASP A 174 9.10 11.49 26.07
C ASP A 174 7.58 11.33 26.23
N LEU A 175 6.84 12.42 26.03
CA LEU A 175 5.37 12.42 26.06
C LEU A 175 4.80 11.71 24.83
N PHE A 176 5.43 11.87 23.66
CA PHE A 176 5.00 11.18 22.46
C PHE A 176 5.20 9.66 22.57
N ILE A 177 6.38 9.22 23.02
CA ILE A 177 6.69 7.80 23.26
C ILE A 177 5.65 7.18 24.23
N ARG A 178 5.31 7.92 25.29
CA ARG A 178 4.27 7.47 26.25
C ARG A 178 2.91 7.32 25.57
N ILE A 179 2.45 8.33 24.81
CA ILE A 179 1.16 8.26 24.08
C ILE A 179 1.15 7.13 23.07
N PHE A 180 2.20 6.99 22.30
CA PHE A 180 2.29 5.93 21.31
C PHE A 180 2.22 4.55 21.98
N GLY A 181 2.99 4.33 23.05
CA GLY A 181 2.92 3.11 23.82
C GLY A 181 1.56 2.86 24.48
N ASP A 182 0.93 3.90 25.04
CA ASP A 182 -0.42 3.82 25.63
C ASP A 182 -1.48 3.48 24.56
N TYR A 183 -1.35 4.05 23.37
CA TYR A 183 -2.21 3.76 22.23
C TYR A 183 -2.13 2.28 21.84
N GLU A 184 -0.92 1.75 21.63
CA GLU A 184 -0.72 0.34 21.29
C GLU A 184 -1.28 -0.59 22.38
N ARG A 185 -1.04 -0.28 23.67
CA ARG A 185 -1.60 -1.04 24.80
C ARG A 185 -3.12 -0.94 24.88
N ALA A 186 -3.70 0.21 24.61
CA ALA A 186 -5.16 0.39 24.64
C ALA A 186 -5.82 -0.39 23.50
N LYS A 187 -5.23 -0.39 22.34
CA LYS A 187 -5.66 -1.15 21.16
C LYS A 187 -5.63 -2.66 21.43
N ALA A 188 -4.51 -3.16 21.95
CA ALA A 188 -4.35 -4.57 22.32
C ALA A 188 -5.36 -5.03 23.37
N ARG A 189 -5.58 -4.22 24.45
CA ARG A 189 -6.60 -4.54 25.48
C ARG A 189 -8.03 -4.57 24.94
N ALA A 190 -8.31 -3.78 23.91
CA ALA A 190 -9.60 -3.76 23.24
C ALA A 190 -9.78 -4.89 22.22
N GLY A 191 -8.75 -5.71 21.97
CA GLY A 191 -8.77 -6.73 20.92
C GLY A 191 -8.92 -6.14 19.52
N ARG A 192 -8.32 -4.97 19.30
CA ARG A 192 -8.45 -4.21 18.05
C ARG A 192 -7.12 -4.05 17.34
N ILE A 193 -7.19 -3.90 16.02
CA ILE A 193 -6.09 -3.47 15.15
C ILE A 193 -6.52 -2.23 14.38
N ASP A 194 -5.58 -1.39 13.99
CA ASP A 194 -5.84 -0.25 13.10
C ASP A 194 -5.42 -0.54 11.65
N PHE A 195 -5.62 0.44 10.77
CA PHE A 195 -5.26 0.28 9.37
C PHE A 195 -3.76 0.06 9.15
N ASP A 196 -2.90 0.70 9.96
CA ASP A 196 -1.46 0.53 9.83
C ASP A 196 -1.04 -0.89 10.24
N ASP A 197 -1.71 -1.47 11.27
CA ASP A 197 -1.46 -2.84 11.69
C ASP A 197 -1.73 -3.86 10.57
N LEU A 198 -2.68 -3.59 9.67
CA LEU A 198 -2.93 -4.49 8.54
C LEU A 198 -1.66 -4.71 7.70
N LEU A 199 -0.90 -3.65 7.48
CA LEU A 199 0.35 -3.74 6.71
C LEU A 199 1.48 -4.33 7.58
N VAL A 200 1.61 -3.88 8.83
CA VAL A 200 2.65 -4.36 9.77
C VAL A 200 2.52 -5.87 9.97
N GLU A 201 1.32 -6.35 10.29
CA GLU A 201 1.06 -7.77 10.54
C GLU A 201 1.22 -8.61 9.27
N THR A 202 0.81 -8.08 8.10
CA THR A 202 1.00 -8.81 6.83
C THR A 202 2.48 -8.95 6.49
N VAL A 203 3.27 -7.88 6.65
CA VAL A 203 4.72 -7.95 6.43
C VAL A 203 5.35 -8.91 7.42
N THR A 204 4.99 -8.84 8.69
CA THR A 204 5.52 -9.74 9.73
C THR A 204 5.18 -11.20 9.44
N LEU A 205 3.94 -11.50 9.06
CA LEU A 205 3.51 -12.82 8.64
C LEU A 205 4.35 -13.35 7.46
N LEU A 206 4.45 -12.56 6.39
CA LEU A 206 5.15 -12.99 5.18
C LEU A 206 6.67 -13.12 5.38
N GLU A 207 7.26 -12.38 6.30
CA GLU A 207 8.67 -12.53 6.66
C GLU A 207 8.92 -13.77 7.55
N ALA A 208 7.96 -14.12 8.39
CA ALA A 208 8.08 -15.23 9.35
C ALA A 208 7.65 -16.59 8.77
N ASP A 209 6.76 -16.62 7.78
CA ASP A 209 6.18 -17.84 7.22
C ASP A 209 6.48 -17.97 5.72
N PRO A 210 7.51 -18.76 5.34
CA PRO A 210 7.87 -19.01 3.95
C PRO A 210 6.76 -19.70 3.14
N ASP A 211 5.93 -20.53 3.74
CA ASP A 211 4.85 -21.26 3.06
C ASP A 211 3.70 -20.32 2.72
N ALA A 212 3.35 -19.43 3.65
CA ALA A 212 2.40 -18.34 3.40
C ALA A 212 2.90 -17.44 2.26
N THR A 213 4.17 -17.06 2.29
CA THR A 213 4.80 -16.22 1.25
C THR A 213 4.81 -16.93 -0.11
N ALA A 214 5.16 -18.21 -0.18
CA ALA A 214 5.11 -18.99 -1.40
C ALA A 214 3.66 -19.07 -1.95
N THR A 215 2.67 -19.27 -1.09
CA THR A 215 1.25 -19.29 -1.45
C THR A 215 0.78 -17.96 -2.04
N VAL A 216 1.16 -16.83 -1.43
CA VAL A 216 0.84 -15.48 -1.93
C VAL A 216 1.47 -15.25 -3.29
N ARG A 217 2.75 -15.57 -3.44
CA ARG A 217 3.51 -15.42 -4.69
C ARG A 217 2.98 -16.30 -5.82
N ALA A 218 2.46 -17.47 -5.52
CA ALA A 218 1.85 -18.35 -6.53
C ALA A 218 0.55 -17.78 -7.12
N ARG A 219 -0.20 -16.98 -6.34
CA ARG A 219 -1.50 -16.43 -6.75
C ARG A 219 -1.38 -15.16 -7.60
N LYS A 220 -0.36 -14.34 -7.38
CA LYS A 220 -0.15 -13.07 -8.10
C LYS A 220 1.28 -12.98 -8.58
N ARG A 221 1.45 -12.76 -9.88
CA ARG A 221 2.76 -12.81 -10.53
C ARG A 221 3.08 -11.55 -11.33
N TRP A 222 2.09 -10.75 -11.67
CA TRP A 222 2.22 -9.56 -12.49
C TRP A 222 1.53 -8.38 -11.79
N PHE A 223 2.26 -7.30 -11.61
CA PHE A 223 1.85 -6.19 -10.77
C PHE A 223 1.86 -4.87 -11.55
N SER A 224 0.85 -4.04 -11.30
CA SER A 224 0.87 -2.63 -11.64
C SER A 224 0.51 -1.82 -10.41
N VAL A 225 1.29 -0.80 -10.08
CA VAL A 225 1.05 0.08 -8.93
C VAL A 225 0.84 1.50 -9.43
N ASP A 226 -0.34 2.04 -9.18
CA ASP A 226 -0.71 3.42 -9.49
C ASP A 226 -0.36 4.36 -8.33
N GLU A 227 -0.12 5.64 -8.61
CA GLU A 227 0.29 6.68 -7.66
C GLU A 227 1.48 6.26 -6.79
N TYR A 228 2.49 5.65 -7.42
CA TYR A 228 3.61 5.03 -6.72
C TYR A 228 4.46 6.03 -5.92
N GLN A 229 4.44 7.33 -6.25
CA GLN A 229 5.10 8.39 -5.48
C GLN A 229 4.55 8.52 -4.04
N ASP A 230 3.34 8.02 -3.78
CA ASP A 230 2.70 8.07 -2.46
C ASP A 230 2.92 6.80 -1.63
N THR A 231 3.73 5.86 -2.15
CA THR A 231 4.06 4.61 -1.46
C THR A 231 4.98 4.87 -0.27
N ASN A 232 4.61 4.39 0.90
CA ASN A 232 5.43 4.44 2.10
C ASN A 232 6.37 3.22 2.21
N PRO A 233 7.39 3.24 3.10
CA PRO A 233 8.37 2.15 3.21
C PRO A 233 7.74 0.78 3.53
N LEU A 234 6.67 0.74 4.31
CA LEU A 234 5.99 -0.50 4.66
C LEU A 234 5.22 -1.10 3.48
N GLN A 235 4.56 -0.25 2.68
CA GLN A 235 3.91 -0.66 1.44
C GLN A 235 4.94 -1.13 0.40
N GLN A 236 6.08 -0.45 0.31
CA GLN A 236 7.20 -0.87 -0.53
C GLN A 236 7.70 -2.26 -0.11
N ARG A 237 7.91 -2.48 1.20
CA ARG A 237 8.35 -3.77 1.70
C ARG A 237 7.35 -4.89 1.40
N LEU A 238 6.07 -4.60 1.53
CA LEU A 238 5.00 -5.55 1.21
C LEU A 238 4.99 -5.91 -0.29
N LEU A 239 5.17 -4.93 -1.16
CA LEU A 239 5.30 -5.14 -2.61
C LEU A 239 6.50 -6.03 -2.96
N GLU A 240 7.65 -5.81 -2.33
CA GLU A 240 8.85 -6.63 -2.47
C GLU A 240 8.60 -8.09 -2.03
N LEU A 241 7.89 -8.29 -0.92
CA LEU A 241 7.52 -9.63 -0.44
C LEU A 241 6.58 -10.34 -1.42
N TRP A 242 5.64 -9.63 -2.03
CA TRP A 242 4.77 -10.20 -3.06
C TRP A 242 5.51 -10.53 -4.34
N LEU A 243 6.41 -9.66 -4.76
CA LEU A 243 7.19 -9.82 -6.00
C LEU A 243 8.22 -10.95 -5.86
N GLY A 244 8.97 -10.99 -4.76
CA GLY A 244 10.10 -11.91 -4.58
C GLY A 244 11.21 -11.60 -5.57
N ASP A 245 11.76 -12.63 -6.18
CA ASP A 245 12.87 -12.52 -7.16
C ASP A 245 12.38 -12.19 -8.58
N ARG A 246 11.08 -11.91 -8.75
CA ARG A 246 10.50 -11.53 -10.04
C ARG A 246 10.59 -10.03 -10.26
N ASP A 247 10.52 -9.63 -11.51
CA ASP A 247 10.61 -8.23 -11.96
C ASP A 247 9.38 -7.75 -12.78
N ASP A 248 8.33 -8.56 -12.88
CA ASP A 248 7.09 -8.23 -13.59
C ASP A 248 6.26 -7.17 -12.82
N LEU A 249 6.85 -6.00 -12.65
CA LEU A 249 6.31 -4.85 -11.94
C LEU A 249 6.28 -3.62 -12.82
N CYS A 250 5.12 -3.00 -12.94
CA CYS A 250 4.98 -1.67 -13.50
C CYS A 250 4.57 -0.69 -12.40
N VAL A 251 5.30 0.39 -12.26
CA VAL A 251 4.95 1.50 -11.37
C VAL A 251 4.59 2.73 -12.20
N VAL A 252 3.56 3.43 -11.78
CA VAL A 252 3.10 4.64 -12.44
C VAL A 252 2.95 5.75 -11.41
N GLY A 253 3.46 6.92 -11.71
CA GLY A 253 3.40 8.03 -10.76
C GLY A 253 3.88 9.34 -11.33
N ASP A 254 3.75 10.37 -10.50
CA ASP A 254 4.20 11.73 -10.74
C ASP A 254 4.86 12.25 -9.46
N ASP A 255 6.17 12.40 -9.47
CA ASP A 255 6.93 12.85 -8.31
C ASP A 255 6.57 14.27 -7.86
N TYR A 256 6.05 15.11 -8.77
CA TYR A 256 5.55 16.46 -8.46
C TYR A 256 4.18 16.45 -7.74
N GLN A 257 3.45 15.34 -7.77
CA GLN A 257 2.14 15.20 -7.12
C GLN A 257 2.19 14.51 -5.76
N SER A 258 3.37 14.19 -5.21
CA SER A 258 3.48 13.57 -3.89
C SER A 258 3.03 14.54 -2.79
N ILE A 259 1.94 14.20 -2.09
CA ILE A 259 1.34 15.01 -1.02
C ILE A 259 1.29 14.30 0.34
N TYR A 260 1.70 13.04 0.42
CA TYR A 260 1.61 12.20 1.62
C TYR A 260 2.95 12.03 2.36
N GLY A 261 3.92 12.93 2.14
CA GLY A 261 5.21 12.89 2.82
C GLY A 261 5.11 12.95 4.36
N PHE A 262 4.06 13.58 4.90
CA PHE A 262 3.82 13.67 6.34
C PHE A 262 3.48 12.32 6.99
N THR A 263 2.85 11.39 6.29
CA THR A 263 2.60 10.01 6.75
C THR A 263 3.70 9.02 6.37
N GLY A 264 4.76 9.49 5.74
CA GLY A 264 5.94 8.69 5.44
C GLY A 264 6.07 8.24 3.99
N ALA A 265 5.17 8.64 3.09
CA ALA A 265 5.33 8.44 1.65
C ALA A 265 6.60 9.15 1.14
N THR A 266 7.20 8.58 0.10
CA THR A 266 8.40 9.15 -0.51
C THR A 266 8.43 8.91 -2.02
N PRO A 267 8.63 9.94 -2.84
CA PRO A 267 8.82 9.79 -4.28
C PRO A 267 10.16 9.10 -4.61
N ALA A 268 11.03 8.92 -3.62
CA ALA A 268 12.34 8.29 -3.82
C ALA A 268 12.23 6.86 -4.39
N HIS A 269 11.15 6.13 -4.08
CA HIS A 269 10.92 4.80 -4.64
C HIS A 269 10.68 4.88 -6.16
N LEU A 270 9.91 5.87 -6.65
CA LEU A 270 9.69 6.09 -8.07
C LEU A 270 10.97 6.55 -8.78
N LEU A 271 11.67 7.54 -8.20
CA LEU A 271 12.88 8.13 -8.81
C LEU A 271 14.06 7.15 -8.87
N ARG A 272 14.11 6.15 -8.00
CA ARG A 272 15.18 5.14 -7.93
C ARG A 272 14.76 3.78 -8.48
N PHE A 273 13.59 3.69 -9.06
CA PHE A 273 13.08 2.44 -9.62
C PHE A 273 13.99 1.94 -10.76
N ARG A 274 14.44 0.68 -10.67
CA ARG A 274 15.35 0.04 -11.62
C ARG A 274 14.94 -1.41 -11.86
#